data_3f30823754ea6bf092e6d40f0b5b7f74
#
_entry.id   3f30823754ea6bf092e6d40f0b5b7f74
#
_cell.length_a   1.000
_cell.length_b   1.000
_cell.length_c   1.000
_cell.angle_alpha   90.00
_cell.angle_beta   90.00
_cell.angle_gamma   90.00
#
_symmetry.space_group_name_H-M   'P 1'
#
loop_
_entity.id
_entity.type
_entity.pdbx_description
1 polymer ?
#
loop_
_entity_poly.entity_id
_entity_poly.type
_entity_poly.pdbx_seq_one_letter_code
_entity_poly.pdbx_strand_id
1 'polypeptide(L)'
;DPRLSIRSEELHVEHAQLCAGVERPVYILDSGLRIPETVQLMSVPSTVVVTTSDREANLPVEVLRLSALENRVDISALLQELAAREHSEVLFECGPTLAGSLINQRLADEIVIYIAPRLIGNSGRSLLNLAEVARMSDLAELSIKNIRVIGPDIKVTASVN
;
A
#
# COMPACT_ATOMS: atom_id res chain seq x y z
N ASP A 1 2.54 -1.63 -14.20
CA ASP A 1 3.48 -0.51 -14.12
C ASP A 1 2.71 0.78 -13.82
N PRO A 2 2.28 0.98 -12.58
CA PRO A 2 1.50 2.13 -12.16
C PRO A 2 2.37 3.39 -12.09
N ARG A 3 1.73 4.55 -12.34
CA ARG A 3 2.40 5.85 -12.17
C ARG A 3 2.24 6.43 -10.75
N LEU A 4 1.23 6.00 -10.01
CA LEU A 4 0.88 6.49 -8.67
C LEU A 4 0.80 8.03 -8.57
N SER A 5 0.32 8.66 -9.64
CA SER A 5 0.15 10.11 -9.73
C SER A 5 -1.32 10.52 -9.64
N ILE A 6 -1.57 11.66 -9.04
CA ILE A 6 -2.90 12.28 -9.06
C ILE A 6 -3.07 13.04 -10.37
N ARG A 7 -4.16 12.76 -11.09
CA ARG A 7 -4.51 13.45 -12.32
C ARG A 7 -5.56 14.51 -12.02
N SER A 8 -5.20 15.77 -12.20
CA SER A 8 -6.09 16.89 -11.89
C SER A 8 -7.39 16.88 -12.70
N GLU A 9 -7.35 16.38 -13.93
CA GLU A 9 -8.51 16.25 -14.81
C GLU A 9 -9.53 15.19 -14.35
N GLU A 10 -9.10 14.24 -13.51
CA GLU A 10 -9.96 13.21 -12.92
C GLU A 10 -10.52 13.62 -11.56
N LEU A 11 -10.04 14.73 -10.99
CA LEU A 11 -10.48 15.23 -9.69
C LEU A 11 -11.63 16.22 -9.86
N HIS A 12 -12.81 15.85 -9.38
CA HIS A 12 -13.99 16.73 -9.36
C HIS A 12 -14.05 17.53 -8.04
N VAL A 13 -12.95 18.17 -7.68
CA VAL A 13 -12.82 18.96 -6.45
C VAL A 13 -12.25 20.34 -6.76
N GLU A 14 -12.65 21.32 -5.96
CA GLU A 14 -12.02 22.63 -5.96
C GLU A 14 -10.52 22.47 -5.66
N HIS A 15 -9.68 23.22 -6.34
CA HIS A 15 -8.22 23.13 -6.21
C HIS A 15 -7.58 21.80 -6.69
N ALA A 16 -8.20 21.07 -7.61
CA ALA A 16 -7.65 19.83 -8.17
C ALA A 16 -6.19 19.96 -8.64
N GLN A 17 -5.82 21.11 -9.25
CA GLN A 17 -4.45 21.38 -9.71
C GLN A 17 -3.46 21.48 -8.53
N LEU A 18 -3.86 22.06 -7.39
CA LEU A 18 -3.03 22.11 -6.20
C LEU A 18 -2.79 20.70 -5.64
N CYS A 19 -3.83 19.87 -5.59
CA CYS A 19 -3.71 18.48 -5.16
C CYS A 19 -2.78 17.65 -6.05
N ALA A 20 -2.84 17.85 -7.37
CA ALA A 20 -1.98 17.17 -8.33
C ALA A 20 -0.52 17.65 -8.29
N GLY A 21 -0.29 18.92 -7.87
CA GLY A 21 1.05 19.51 -7.75
C GLY A 21 1.80 19.14 -6.47
N VAL A 22 1.14 18.45 -5.51
CA VAL A 22 1.81 18.01 -4.29
C VAL A 22 2.65 16.77 -4.59
N GLU A 23 3.96 16.89 -4.41
CA GLU A 23 4.87 15.75 -4.49
C GLU A 23 4.59 14.78 -3.33
N ARG A 24 4.39 13.50 -3.67
CA ARG A 24 4.18 12.42 -2.70
C ARG A 24 5.26 11.38 -2.89
N PRO A 25 6.12 11.16 -1.90
CA PRO A 25 7.10 10.09 -1.96
C PRO A 25 6.43 8.74 -2.16
N VAL A 26 7.03 7.91 -3.02
CA VAL A 26 6.57 6.55 -3.31
C VAL A 26 7.59 5.56 -2.79
N TYR A 27 7.18 4.68 -1.89
CA TYR A 27 8.00 3.64 -1.33
C TYR A 27 7.63 2.29 -1.94
N ILE A 28 8.56 1.66 -2.66
CA ILE A 28 8.37 0.37 -3.32
C ILE A 28 9.00 -0.71 -2.46
N LEU A 29 8.19 -1.58 -1.86
CA LEU A 29 8.68 -2.69 -1.04
C LEU A 29 9.10 -3.85 -1.95
N ASP A 30 10.41 -4.04 -2.10
CA ASP A 30 10.99 -5.15 -2.86
C ASP A 30 12.11 -5.82 -2.05
N SER A 31 11.74 -6.75 -1.19
CA SER A 31 12.68 -7.44 -0.30
C SER A 31 13.86 -8.10 -1.03
N GLY A 32 13.65 -8.56 -2.26
CA GLY A 32 14.67 -9.24 -3.06
C GLY A 32 15.41 -8.36 -4.05
N LEU A 33 15.09 -7.06 -4.11
CA LEU A 33 15.65 -6.10 -5.06
C LEU A 33 15.60 -6.63 -6.51
N ARG A 34 14.38 -6.94 -6.97
CA ARG A 34 14.10 -7.55 -8.29
C ARG A 34 13.44 -6.59 -9.27
N ILE A 35 13.09 -5.41 -8.79
CA ILE A 35 12.42 -4.40 -9.62
C ILE A 35 13.30 -3.98 -10.79
N PRO A 36 12.78 -3.99 -12.03
CA PRO A 36 13.56 -3.52 -13.19
C PRO A 36 13.77 -2.00 -13.14
N GLU A 37 14.94 -1.55 -13.60
CA GLU A 37 15.25 -0.12 -13.74
C GLU A 37 14.33 0.61 -14.73
N THR A 38 13.64 -0.14 -15.59
CA THR A 38 12.80 0.39 -16.68
C THR A 38 11.36 0.72 -16.27
N VAL A 39 10.97 0.44 -15.01
CA VAL A 39 9.61 0.77 -14.56
C VAL A 39 9.42 2.29 -14.44
N GLN A 40 8.22 2.76 -14.71
CA GLN A 40 7.92 4.20 -14.78
C GLN A 40 8.25 4.96 -13.48
N LEU A 41 8.09 4.32 -12.33
CA LEU A 41 8.41 4.91 -11.03
C LEU A 41 9.90 5.23 -10.84
N MET A 42 10.80 4.60 -11.59
CA MET A 42 12.24 4.92 -11.54
C MET A 42 12.56 6.29 -12.14
N SER A 43 11.65 6.90 -12.88
CA SER A 43 11.79 8.28 -13.39
C SER A 43 11.22 9.34 -12.43
N VAL A 44 10.64 8.93 -11.31
CA VAL A 44 10.08 9.83 -10.29
C VAL A 44 11.13 10.03 -9.18
N PRO A 45 11.68 11.24 -9.01
CA PRO A 45 12.79 11.48 -8.07
C PRO A 45 12.48 11.15 -6.62
N SER A 46 11.22 11.27 -6.20
CA SER A 46 10.76 10.95 -4.84
C SER A 46 10.45 9.47 -4.62
N THR A 47 10.85 8.59 -5.55
CA THR A 47 10.72 7.14 -5.38
C THR A 47 11.86 6.59 -4.53
N VAL A 48 11.51 5.72 -3.60
CA VAL A 48 12.44 4.99 -2.73
C VAL A 48 12.17 3.50 -2.86
N VAL A 49 13.19 2.70 -3.18
CA VAL A 49 13.08 1.24 -3.15
C VAL A 49 13.49 0.72 -1.79
N VAL A 50 12.58 0.07 -1.08
CA VAL A 50 12.81 -0.49 0.25
C VAL A 50 13.11 -1.98 0.13
N THR A 51 14.27 -2.41 0.63
CA THR A 51 14.75 -3.77 0.47
C THR A 51 15.42 -4.32 1.73
N THR A 52 15.50 -5.65 1.80
CA THR A 52 16.32 -6.36 2.81
C THR A 52 17.57 -6.98 2.18
N SER A 53 17.73 -6.79 0.88
CA SER A 53 18.85 -7.38 0.10
C SER A 53 20.11 -6.55 0.21
N ASP A 54 21.24 -7.21 0.43
CA ASP A 54 22.58 -6.60 0.39
C ASP A 54 23.13 -6.45 -1.03
N ARG A 55 22.37 -6.89 -2.05
CA ARG A 55 22.82 -6.79 -3.46
C ARG A 55 23.07 -5.33 -3.82
N GLU A 56 24.16 -5.11 -4.53
CA GLU A 56 24.37 -3.82 -5.18
C GLU A 56 23.33 -3.63 -6.29
N ALA A 57 22.77 -2.44 -6.33
CA ALA A 57 21.84 -2.03 -7.38
C ALA A 57 22.20 -0.62 -7.83
N ASN A 58 22.35 -0.47 -9.11
CA ASN A 58 22.55 0.85 -9.74
C ASN A 58 21.17 1.39 -10.17
N LEU A 59 20.29 1.67 -9.20
CA LEU A 59 18.99 2.26 -9.47
C LEU A 59 19.10 3.79 -9.49
N PRO A 60 18.33 4.49 -10.35
CA PRO A 60 18.35 5.95 -10.42
C PRO A 60 17.60 6.64 -9.26
N VAL A 61 17.20 5.87 -8.25
CA VAL A 61 16.42 6.31 -7.08
C VAL A 61 17.07 5.83 -5.80
N GLU A 62 16.67 6.38 -4.66
CA GLU A 62 17.14 5.96 -3.34
C GLU A 62 16.84 4.47 -3.10
N VAL A 63 17.81 3.76 -2.52
CA VAL A 63 17.62 2.38 -2.03
C VAL A 63 17.78 2.38 -0.51
N LEU A 64 16.66 2.22 0.18
CA LEU A 64 16.58 2.12 1.62
C LEU A 64 16.66 0.66 2.06
N ARG A 65 17.67 0.32 2.86
CA ARG A 65 17.82 -1.03 3.41
C ARG A 65 17.30 -1.10 4.83
N LEU A 66 16.37 -2.01 5.06
CA LEU A 66 15.77 -2.25 6.38
C LEU A 66 15.95 -3.71 6.81
N SER A 67 15.70 -3.96 8.10
CA SER A 67 15.67 -5.31 8.66
C SER A 67 14.65 -6.19 7.97
N ALA A 68 14.92 -7.50 7.99
CA ALA A 68 14.00 -8.52 7.50
C ALA A 68 13.21 -9.14 8.66
N LEU A 69 11.93 -9.30 8.45
CA LEU A 69 11.05 -10.17 9.23
C LEU A 69 10.48 -11.24 8.28
N GLU A 70 10.72 -12.53 8.58
CA GLU A 70 10.29 -13.66 7.72
C GLU A 70 10.72 -13.53 6.25
N ASN A 71 11.97 -13.12 6.01
CA ASN A 71 12.54 -12.88 4.68
C ASN A 71 11.84 -11.76 3.86
N ARG A 72 11.13 -10.86 4.52
CA ARG A 72 10.49 -9.70 3.92
C ARG A 72 10.92 -8.44 4.65
N VAL A 73 10.68 -7.28 4.05
CA VAL A 73 10.86 -5.99 4.73
C VAL A 73 10.00 -6.00 6.01
N ASP A 74 10.63 -5.68 7.13
CA ASP A 74 9.93 -5.45 8.39
C ASP A 74 9.09 -4.18 8.28
N ILE A 75 7.76 -4.34 8.32
CA ILE A 75 6.83 -3.23 8.15
C ILE A 75 6.89 -2.28 9.33
N SER A 76 7.13 -2.79 10.56
CA SER A 76 7.27 -1.95 11.74
C SER A 76 8.50 -1.04 11.63
N ALA A 77 9.63 -1.60 11.17
CA ALA A 77 10.84 -0.82 10.90
C ALA A 77 10.62 0.21 9.79
N LEU A 78 9.88 -0.16 8.74
CA LEU A 78 9.50 0.78 7.69
C LEU A 78 8.67 1.95 8.24
N LEU A 79 7.63 1.68 9.02
CA LEU A 79 6.78 2.73 9.58
C LEU A 79 7.55 3.67 10.53
N GLN A 80 8.52 3.14 11.29
CA GLN A 80 9.41 3.95 12.12
C GLN A 80 10.29 4.88 11.27
N GLU A 81 10.86 4.37 10.18
CA GLU A 81 11.65 5.16 9.25
C GLU A 81 10.80 6.24 8.56
N LEU A 82 9.58 5.90 8.14
CA LEU A 82 8.64 6.87 7.55
C LEU A 82 8.27 7.97 8.55
N ALA A 83 8.05 7.62 9.81
CA ALA A 83 7.80 8.60 10.86
C ALA A 83 9.03 9.50 11.12
N ALA A 84 10.24 8.95 11.07
CA ALA A 84 11.48 9.73 11.19
C ALA A 84 11.67 10.69 9.99
N ARG A 85 11.09 10.35 8.83
CA ARG A 85 11.03 11.23 7.65
C ARG A 85 9.82 12.17 7.66
N GLU A 86 9.15 12.32 8.80
CA GLU A 86 8.02 13.23 9.02
C GLU A 86 6.75 12.88 8.22
N HIS A 87 6.58 11.62 7.80
CA HIS A 87 5.34 11.16 7.18
C HIS A 87 4.31 10.85 8.27
N SER A 88 3.22 11.61 8.31
CA SER A 88 2.13 11.47 9.28
C SER A 88 1.01 10.53 8.79
N GLU A 89 0.94 10.29 7.49
CA GLU A 89 -0.07 9.44 6.86
C GLU A 89 0.57 8.60 5.75
N VAL A 90 0.26 7.31 5.71
CA VAL A 90 0.81 6.38 4.72
C VAL A 90 -0.32 5.59 4.08
N LEU A 91 -0.42 5.67 2.77
CA LEU A 91 -1.35 4.84 1.98
C LEU A 91 -0.61 3.60 1.46
N PHE A 92 -1.09 2.41 1.81
CA PHE A 92 -0.59 1.16 1.24
C PHE A 92 -1.49 0.71 0.09
N GLU A 93 -0.96 0.78 -1.14
CA GLU A 93 -1.55 0.16 -2.31
C GLU A 93 -0.86 -1.17 -2.57
N CYS A 94 -1.43 -2.26 -2.11
CA CYS A 94 -0.72 -3.52 -2.03
C CYS A 94 -1.60 -4.74 -2.34
N GLY A 95 -0.94 -5.86 -2.63
CA GLY A 95 -1.62 -7.14 -2.81
C GLY A 95 -1.96 -7.83 -1.49
N PRO A 96 -2.66 -8.98 -1.54
CA PRO A 96 -3.25 -9.64 -0.38
C PRO A 96 -2.24 -10.02 0.71
N THR A 97 -1.00 -10.30 0.35
CA THR A 97 0.03 -10.74 1.32
C THR A 97 0.48 -9.59 2.21
N LEU A 98 0.79 -8.42 1.63
CA LEU A 98 1.20 -7.25 2.41
C LEU A 98 0.00 -6.70 3.18
N ALA A 99 -1.18 -6.63 2.56
CA ALA A 99 -2.41 -6.20 3.23
C ALA A 99 -2.75 -7.11 4.42
N GLY A 100 -2.65 -8.43 4.26
CA GLY A 100 -2.84 -9.39 5.35
C GLY A 100 -1.81 -9.22 6.48
N SER A 101 -0.55 -8.93 6.14
CA SER A 101 0.51 -8.69 7.12
C SER A 101 0.24 -7.43 7.95
N LEU A 102 -0.21 -6.34 7.32
CA LEU A 102 -0.61 -5.10 8.01
C LEU A 102 -1.75 -5.35 9.02
N ILE A 103 -2.76 -6.10 8.62
CA ILE A 103 -3.90 -6.44 9.49
C ILE A 103 -3.46 -7.37 10.63
N ASN A 104 -2.72 -8.45 10.33
CA ASN A 104 -2.27 -9.42 11.35
C ASN A 104 -1.37 -8.76 12.41
N GLN A 105 -0.56 -7.77 12.03
CA GLN A 105 0.32 -7.05 12.93
C GLN A 105 -0.35 -5.82 13.58
N ARG A 106 -1.62 -5.54 13.28
CA ARG A 106 -2.37 -4.36 13.77
C ARG A 106 -1.67 -3.04 13.45
N LEU A 107 -1.14 -2.93 12.23
CA LEU A 107 -0.43 -1.76 11.73
C LEU A 107 -1.27 -0.91 10.77
N ALA A 108 -2.52 -1.26 10.54
CA ALA A 108 -3.46 -0.51 9.71
C ALA A 108 -4.55 0.10 10.60
N ASP A 109 -4.75 1.42 10.50
CA ASP A 109 -5.84 2.14 11.19
C ASP A 109 -7.14 2.07 10.39
N GLU A 110 -7.02 2.08 9.06
CA GLU A 110 -8.16 2.13 8.15
C GLU A 110 -7.94 1.23 6.94
N ILE A 111 -9.01 0.60 6.48
CA ILE A 111 -9.06 -0.14 5.22
C ILE A 111 -10.07 0.51 4.28
N VAL A 112 -9.68 0.66 3.02
CA VAL A 112 -10.54 1.12 1.94
C VAL A 112 -10.70 -0.01 0.92
N ILE A 113 -11.93 -0.47 0.72
CA ILE A 113 -12.26 -1.58 -0.18
C ILE A 113 -13.13 -1.06 -1.32
N TYR A 114 -12.70 -1.32 -2.55
CA TYR A 114 -13.52 -1.11 -3.75
C TYR A 114 -14.09 -2.44 -4.22
N ILE A 115 -15.40 -2.49 -4.40
CA ILE A 115 -16.15 -3.68 -4.83
C ILE A 115 -16.76 -3.38 -6.19
N ALA A 116 -16.19 -3.99 -7.24
CA ALA A 116 -16.76 -3.94 -8.58
C ALA A 116 -17.95 -4.90 -8.69
N PRO A 117 -19.02 -4.59 -9.44
CA PRO A 117 -20.18 -5.45 -9.63
C PRO A 117 -19.89 -6.59 -10.61
N ARG A 118 -18.89 -7.42 -10.31
CA ARG A 118 -18.42 -8.53 -11.15
C ARG A 118 -18.15 -9.77 -10.30
N LEU A 119 -18.50 -10.93 -10.86
CA LEU A 119 -18.27 -12.23 -10.22
C LEU A 119 -17.05 -12.90 -10.87
N ILE A 120 -16.01 -13.18 -10.08
CA ILE A 120 -14.77 -13.79 -10.57
C ILE A 120 -14.72 -15.30 -10.28
N GLY A 121 -15.47 -15.76 -9.29
CA GLY A 121 -15.47 -17.16 -8.84
C GLY A 121 -14.21 -17.54 -8.04
N ASN A 122 -14.03 -18.84 -7.80
CA ASN A 122 -13.02 -19.37 -6.87
C ASN A 122 -11.57 -19.22 -7.37
N SER A 123 -11.34 -18.93 -8.65
CA SER A 123 -10.01 -18.68 -9.21
C SER A 123 -9.50 -17.26 -8.97
N GLY A 124 -10.32 -16.39 -8.41
CA GLY A 124 -9.95 -15.03 -8.03
C GLY A 124 -8.89 -15.01 -6.91
N ARG A 125 -8.08 -13.95 -6.89
CA ARG A 125 -7.16 -13.72 -5.77
C ARG A 125 -7.95 -13.27 -4.55
N SER A 126 -7.52 -13.73 -3.37
CA SER A 126 -8.07 -13.26 -2.09
C SER A 126 -7.87 -11.74 -1.94
N LEU A 127 -8.77 -11.08 -1.23
CA LEU A 127 -8.60 -9.68 -0.84
C LEU A 127 -7.45 -9.54 0.16
N LEU A 128 -7.39 -10.44 1.14
CA LEU A 128 -6.40 -10.48 2.22
C LEU A 128 -5.93 -11.92 2.43
N ASN A 129 -4.63 -12.11 2.64
CA ASN A 129 -4.06 -13.37 3.13
C ASN A 129 -3.85 -13.24 4.65
N LEU A 130 -4.87 -13.59 5.42
CA LEU A 130 -4.82 -13.58 6.88
C LEU A 130 -4.28 -14.91 7.40
N ALA A 131 -3.71 -14.90 8.61
CA ALA A 131 -3.39 -16.11 9.33
C ALA A 131 -4.68 -16.93 9.61
N GLU A 132 -4.53 -18.24 9.72
CA GLU A 132 -5.66 -19.08 10.15
C GLU A 132 -6.11 -18.68 11.54
N VAL A 133 -7.43 -18.51 11.70
CA VAL A 133 -8.04 -18.07 12.95
C VAL A 133 -8.80 -19.24 13.53
N ALA A 134 -8.41 -19.68 14.73
CA ALA A 134 -9.04 -20.81 15.40
C ALA A 134 -10.37 -20.46 16.08
N ARG A 135 -10.59 -19.18 16.42
CA ARG A 135 -11.78 -18.71 17.14
C ARG A 135 -12.31 -17.42 16.52
N MET A 136 -13.64 -17.25 16.53
CA MET A 136 -14.29 -16.03 16.05
C MET A 136 -13.83 -14.78 16.83
N SER A 137 -13.46 -14.93 18.10
CA SER A 137 -12.92 -13.84 18.93
C SER A 137 -11.55 -13.32 18.49
N ASP A 138 -10.83 -14.07 17.67
CA ASP A 138 -9.48 -13.74 17.25
C ASP A 138 -9.47 -13.04 15.88
N LEU A 139 -10.67 -12.83 15.29
CA LEU A 139 -10.83 -12.11 14.03
C LEU A 139 -10.53 -10.61 14.22
N ALA A 140 -9.90 -10.00 13.22
CA ALA A 140 -9.83 -8.55 13.15
C ALA A 140 -11.24 -8.00 12.88
N GLU A 141 -11.74 -7.17 13.76
CA GLU A 141 -13.03 -6.53 13.60
C GLU A 141 -12.91 -5.23 12.81
N LEU A 142 -13.91 -4.97 11.97
CA LEU A 142 -14.00 -3.74 11.20
C LEU A 142 -15.20 -2.92 11.67
N SER A 143 -14.96 -1.62 11.91
CA SER A 143 -16.04 -0.64 12.12
C SER A 143 -16.25 0.15 10.83
N ILE A 144 -17.35 -0.13 10.12
CA ILE A 144 -17.69 0.56 8.88
C ILE A 144 -17.98 2.02 9.16
N LYS A 145 -17.20 2.92 8.59
CA LYS A 145 -17.36 4.37 8.69
C LYS A 145 -18.18 4.97 7.56
N ASN A 146 -18.00 4.45 6.35
CA ASN A 146 -18.65 5.02 5.18
C ASN A 146 -18.84 3.97 4.08
N ILE A 147 -19.95 4.07 3.36
CA ILE A 147 -20.23 3.32 2.13
C ILE A 147 -20.70 4.30 1.08
N ARG A 148 -20.03 4.31 -0.08
CA ARG A 148 -20.38 5.16 -1.22
C ARG A 148 -20.44 4.38 -2.51
N VAL A 149 -21.37 4.73 -3.39
CA VAL A 149 -21.38 4.30 -4.78
C VAL A 149 -20.53 5.29 -5.58
N ILE A 150 -19.54 4.79 -6.31
CA ILE A 150 -18.65 5.58 -7.15
C ILE A 150 -18.68 4.98 -8.56
N GLY A 151 -19.41 5.64 -9.46
CA GLY A 151 -19.71 5.05 -10.77
C GLY A 151 -20.45 3.72 -10.60
N PRO A 152 -19.95 2.61 -11.16
CA PRO A 152 -20.53 1.28 -10.99
C PRO A 152 -20.11 0.59 -9.68
N ASP A 153 -19.06 1.08 -9.00
CA ASP A 153 -18.40 0.42 -7.88
C ASP A 153 -18.94 0.89 -6.53
N ILE A 154 -18.76 0.07 -5.50
CA ILE A 154 -18.99 0.43 -4.10
C ILE A 154 -17.65 0.64 -3.42
N LYS A 155 -17.46 1.80 -2.79
CA LYS A 155 -16.35 2.08 -1.88
C LYS A 155 -16.81 1.89 -0.44
N VAL A 156 -16.11 1.04 0.31
CA VAL A 156 -16.29 0.85 1.74
C VAL A 156 -15.06 1.38 2.46
N THR A 157 -15.25 2.22 3.47
CA THR A 157 -14.19 2.70 4.37
C THR A 157 -14.50 2.21 5.78
N ALA A 158 -13.55 1.53 6.41
CA ALA A 158 -13.71 0.98 7.75
C ALA A 158 -12.44 1.15 8.58
N SER A 159 -12.60 1.39 9.90
CA SER A 159 -11.49 1.27 10.84
C SER A 159 -11.19 -0.20 11.11
N VAL A 160 -9.94 -0.51 11.35
CA VAL A 160 -9.45 -1.79 11.86
C VAL A 160 -9.32 -1.67 13.38
N ASN A 161 -9.96 -2.58 14.14
CA ASN A 161 -9.96 -2.57 15.62
C ASN A 161 -9.04 -3.64 16.18
#